data_811c33b264d052d7debd571052cd2a19
#
_entry.id   811c33b264d052d7debd571052cd2a19
#
_cell.length_a   1.000
_cell.length_b   1.000
_cell.length_c   1.000
_cell.angle_alpha   90.00
_cell.angle_beta   90.00
_cell.angle_gamma   90.00
#
_symmetry.space_group_name_H-M   'P 1'
#
loop_
_entity.id
_entity.type
_entity.pdbx_description
1 polymer ?
#
loop_
_entity_poly.entity_id
_entity_poly.type
_entity_poly.pdbx_seq_one_letter_code
_entity_poly.pdbx_strand_id
1 'polypeptide(L)'
;MKNIESINLEVYVTREKICNISRAEINFLKSKVNQTERKRIRLCTHKHLEDKLHEMFIVLSKETYIRPHKHVNRIESLHVIEGKARAVFFDEIGNIVQVVPLGDLNSESQFYCRIDEAIYHTIL
;
A
#
# COMPACT_ATOMS: atom_id res chain seq x y z
N MET A 1 -19.99 -8.65 -0.23
CA MET A 1 -18.56 -8.74 -0.42
C MET A 1 -18.19 -10.04 -1.11
N LYS A 2 -17.26 -10.03 -1.99
CA LYS A 2 -16.87 -11.19 -2.77
C LYS A 2 -15.80 -12.02 -2.06
N ASN A 3 -15.37 -13.09 -2.69
CA ASN A 3 -14.43 -14.09 -2.22
C ASN A 3 -13.10 -13.52 -1.72
N ILE A 4 -13.13 -12.97 -0.53
CA ILE A 4 -11.94 -12.50 0.17
C ILE A 4 -11.58 -13.55 1.21
N GLU A 5 -10.34 -14.00 1.16
CA GLU A 5 -9.81 -15.02 2.05
C GLU A 5 -8.75 -14.41 2.97
N SER A 6 -8.85 -14.67 4.25
CA SER A 6 -7.87 -14.23 5.23
C SER A 6 -6.65 -15.14 5.21
N ILE A 7 -5.48 -14.53 5.01
CA ILE A 7 -4.20 -15.24 5.19
C ILE A 7 -3.76 -15.08 6.65
N ASN A 8 -3.90 -13.88 7.19
CA ASN A 8 -3.67 -13.57 8.59
C ASN A 8 -4.45 -12.30 8.93
N LEU A 9 -4.24 -11.72 10.10
CA LEU A 9 -5.00 -10.54 10.54
C LEU A 9 -4.74 -9.29 9.67
N GLU A 10 -3.62 -9.23 8.99
CA GLU A 10 -3.23 -8.06 8.18
C GLU A 10 -3.34 -8.29 6.68
N VAL A 11 -3.51 -9.54 6.24
CA VAL A 11 -3.43 -9.88 4.83
C VAL A 11 -4.63 -10.68 4.38
N TYR A 12 -5.29 -10.16 3.37
CA TYR A 12 -6.39 -10.82 2.66
C TYR A 12 -5.98 -11.02 1.20
N VAL A 13 -6.61 -11.96 0.54
CA VAL A 13 -6.36 -12.26 -0.87
C VAL A 13 -7.67 -12.58 -1.56
N THR A 14 -7.79 -12.21 -2.83
CA THR A 14 -8.89 -12.65 -3.68
C THR A 14 -8.40 -13.73 -4.63
N ARG A 15 -9.21 -14.78 -4.82
CA ARG A 15 -8.86 -15.93 -5.65
C ARG A 15 -9.57 -15.92 -7.01
N GLU A 16 -10.35 -14.90 -7.30
CA GLU A 16 -11.10 -14.83 -8.54
C GLU A 16 -10.21 -14.57 -9.75
N LYS A 17 -10.54 -15.16 -10.89
CA LYS A 17 -9.80 -14.93 -12.15
C LYS A 17 -9.98 -13.50 -12.64
N ILE A 18 -11.19 -12.97 -12.49
CA ILE A 18 -11.51 -11.58 -12.78
C ILE A 18 -11.85 -10.94 -11.44
N CYS A 19 -10.92 -10.14 -10.95
CA CYS A 19 -11.05 -9.52 -9.64
C CYS A 19 -11.60 -8.11 -9.79
N ASN A 20 -12.67 -7.83 -9.04
CA ASN A 20 -13.28 -6.50 -9.00
C ASN A 20 -13.31 -6.02 -7.55
N ILE A 21 -12.82 -4.83 -7.33
CA ILE A 21 -12.78 -4.22 -6.00
C ILE A 21 -13.65 -2.97 -6.02
N SER A 22 -14.49 -2.84 -5.03
CA SER A 22 -15.40 -1.70 -4.88
C SER A 22 -15.24 -1.08 -3.48
N ARG A 23 -16.08 -0.10 -3.21
CA ARG A 23 -16.09 0.54 -1.89
C ARG A 23 -16.37 -0.48 -0.76
N ALA A 24 -17.12 -1.55 -1.04
CA ALA A 24 -17.44 -2.56 -0.03
C ALA A 24 -16.18 -3.21 0.54
N GLU A 25 -15.25 -3.60 -0.33
CA GLU A 25 -13.99 -4.21 0.09
C GLU A 25 -13.10 -3.22 0.84
N ILE A 26 -13.04 -1.98 0.37
CA ILE A 26 -12.28 -0.93 1.04
C ILE A 26 -12.86 -0.64 2.44
N ASN A 27 -14.18 -0.55 2.56
CA ASN A 27 -14.84 -0.34 3.85
C ASN A 27 -14.58 -1.50 4.81
N PHE A 28 -14.56 -2.72 4.30
CA PHE A 28 -14.20 -3.89 5.10
C PHE A 28 -12.78 -3.75 5.67
N LEU A 29 -11.81 -3.41 4.82
CA LEU A 29 -10.43 -3.21 5.27
C LEU A 29 -10.34 -2.08 6.30
N LYS A 30 -11.04 -0.98 6.09
CA LYS A 30 -11.08 0.13 7.04
C LYS A 30 -11.64 -0.30 8.39
N SER A 31 -12.65 -1.16 8.40
CA SER A 31 -13.27 -1.65 9.65
C SER A 31 -12.32 -2.51 10.46
N LYS A 32 -11.28 -3.07 9.84
CA LYS A 32 -10.35 -4.01 10.46
C LYS A 32 -8.98 -3.40 10.81
N VAL A 33 -8.59 -2.32 10.15
CA VAL A 33 -7.23 -1.81 10.24
C VAL A 33 -6.79 -1.49 11.67
N ASN A 34 -7.66 -0.90 12.48
CA ASN A 34 -7.32 -0.54 13.85
C ASN A 34 -7.24 -1.72 14.80
N GLN A 35 -7.70 -2.90 14.38
CA GLN A 35 -7.61 -4.13 15.15
C GLN A 35 -6.29 -4.86 14.90
N THR A 36 -5.53 -4.45 13.88
CA THR A 36 -4.24 -5.07 13.59
C THR A 36 -3.16 -4.47 14.49
N GLU A 37 -2.16 -5.26 14.82
CA GLU A 37 -1.07 -4.83 15.70
C GLU A 37 -0.29 -3.67 15.08
N ARG A 38 0.00 -3.75 13.78
CA ARG A 38 0.80 -2.75 13.08
C ARG A 38 -0.04 -1.63 12.45
N LYS A 39 -1.35 -1.62 12.70
CA LYS A 39 -2.27 -0.61 12.17
C LYS A 39 -2.22 -0.48 10.65
N ARG A 40 -2.09 -1.62 9.97
CA ARG A 40 -2.11 -1.70 8.51
C ARG A 40 -2.74 -3.01 8.07
N ILE A 41 -3.38 -2.98 6.91
CA ILE A 41 -4.07 -4.13 6.36
C ILE A 41 -4.03 -4.05 4.84
N ARG A 42 -3.97 -5.19 4.17
CA ARG A 42 -3.93 -5.23 2.71
C ARG A 42 -4.78 -6.34 2.14
N LEU A 43 -5.26 -6.09 0.93
CA LEU A 43 -5.96 -7.06 0.10
C LEU A 43 -5.14 -7.24 -1.17
N CYS A 44 -4.58 -8.43 -1.34
CA CYS A 44 -3.77 -8.76 -2.51
C CYS A 44 -4.65 -9.29 -3.63
N THR A 45 -4.46 -8.79 -4.84
CA THR A 45 -5.12 -9.31 -6.02
C THR A 45 -4.24 -10.31 -6.78
N HIS A 46 -2.94 -10.31 -6.53
CA HIS A 46 -2.06 -11.38 -7.00
C HIS A 46 -2.21 -12.59 -6.08
N LYS A 47 -2.20 -13.78 -6.67
CA LYS A 47 -2.51 -15.02 -5.95
C LYS A 47 -1.27 -15.73 -5.43
N HIS A 48 -0.15 -15.53 -6.09
CA HIS A 48 1.12 -16.20 -5.78
C HIS A 48 2.28 -15.20 -5.85
N LEU A 49 3.35 -15.48 -5.12
CA LEU A 49 4.55 -14.65 -5.15
C LEU A 49 5.22 -14.65 -6.53
N GLU A 50 4.98 -15.69 -7.32
CA GLU A 50 5.52 -15.84 -8.66
C GLU A 50 4.72 -15.08 -9.73
N ASP A 51 3.57 -14.52 -9.38
CA ASP A 51 2.77 -13.75 -10.33
C ASP A 51 3.59 -12.59 -10.87
N LYS A 52 3.46 -12.33 -12.17
CA LYS A 52 4.22 -11.28 -12.84
C LYS A 52 3.83 -9.88 -12.39
N LEU A 53 2.58 -9.70 -12.02
CA LEU A 53 2.06 -8.43 -11.54
C LEU A 53 1.59 -8.60 -10.10
N HIS A 54 2.17 -7.82 -9.20
CA HIS A 54 1.75 -7.78 -7.80
C HIS A 54 1.00 -6.48 -7.56
N GLU A 55 -0.27 -6.60 -7.20
CA GLU A 55 -1.09 -5.44 -6.86
C GLU A 55 -1.81 -5.70 -5.55
N MET A 56 -1.93 -4.66 -4.75
CA MET A 56 -2.63 -4.76 -3.49
C MET A 56 -3.24 -3.43 -3.09
N PHE A 57 -4.36 -3.52 -2.39
CA PHE A 57 -4.99 -2.37 -1.75
C PHE A 57 -4.53 -2.35 -0.30
N ILE A 58 -3.98 -1.23 0.13
CA ILE A 58 -3.43 -1.10 1.47
C ILE A 58 -4.17 0.02 2.18
N VAL A 59 -4.67 -0.28 3.38
CA VAL A 59 -5.26 0.73 4.26
C VAL A 59 -4.30 0.96 5.41
N LEU A 60 -3.96 2.22 5.63
CA LEU A 60 -3.10 2.67 6.71
C LEU A 60 -3.90 3.58 7.63
N SER A 61 -3.54 3.64 8.90
CA SER A 61 -4.10 4.59 9.85
C SER A 61 -3.07 5.68 10.14
N LYS A 62 -3.47 6.71 10.88
CA LYS A 62 -2.54 7.76 11.32
C LYS A 62 -1.45 7.23 12.24
N GLU A 63 -1.71 6.09 12.90
CA GLU A 63 -0.78 5.47 13.84
C GLU A 63 0.16 4.47 13.18
N THR A 64 0.00 4.21 11.87
CA THR A 64 0.83 3.23 11.18
C THR A 64 2.28 3.70 11.10
N TYR A 65 3.18 2.82 11.50
CA TYR A 65 4.60 3.02 11.29
C TYR A 65 5.11 2.01 10.28
N ILE A 66 5.77 2.50 9.24
CA ILE A 66 6.43 1.67 8.23
C ILE A 66 7.91 1.96 8.30
N ARG A 67 8.68 0.92 8.66
CA ARG A 67 10.13 1.03 8.69
C ARG A 67 10.66 1.37 7.30
N PRO A 68 11.59 2.32 7.17
CA PRO A 68 12.23 2.59 5.88
C PRO A 68 12.81 1.32 5.29
N HIS A 69 12.53 1.08 4.02
CA HIS A 69 12.93 -0.13 3.32
C HIS A 69 13.15 0.17 1.84
N LYS A 70 13.78 -0.75 1.13
CA LYS A 70 13.93 -0.67 -0.33
C LYS A 70 13.67 -2.05 -0.95
N HIS A 71 13.19 -2.01 -2.18
CA HIS A 71 12.96 -3.21 -2.97
C HIS A 71 14.06 -3.33 -4.02
N VAL A 72 14.81 -4.44 -3.96
CA VAL A 72 15.87 -4.72 -4.92
C VAL A 72 15.28 -5.51 -6.09
N ASN A 73 15.62 -5.11 -7.32
CA ASN A 73 15.13 -5.74 -8.54
C ASN A 73 13.61 -5.68 -8.72
N ARG A 74 12.99 -4.64 -8.18
CA ARG A 74 11.55 -4.42 -8.33
C ARG A 74 11.26 -2.96 -8.65
N ILE A 75 10.25 -2.76 -9.47
CA ILE A 75 9.67 -1.45 -9.73
C ILE A 75 8.34 -1.41 -8.98
N GLU A 76 8.09 -0.30 -8.32
CA GLU A 76 6.90 -0.13 -7.51
C GLU A 76 6.17 1.13 -7.91
N SER A 77 4.84 1.08 -7.94
CA SER A 77 4.03 2.29 -8.08
C SER A 77 2.99 2.34 -6.98
N LEU A 78 2.68 3.55 -6.56
CA LEU A 78 1.70 3.85 -5.53
C LEU A 78 0.62 4.74 -6.12
N HIS A 79 -0.64 4.40 -5.88
CA HIS A 79 -1.79 5.19 -6.29
C HIS A 79 -2.62 5.48 -5.05
N VAL A 80 -2.88 6.73 -4.74
CA VAL A 80 -3.69 7.09 -3.59
C VAL A 80 -5.14 7.18 -4.03
N ILE A 81 -5.99 6.33 -3.47
CA ILE A 81 -7.41 6.31 -3.75
C ILE A 81 -8.14 7.28 -2.84
N GLU A 82 -7.74 7.34 -1.57
CA GLU A 82 -8.43 8.15 -0.56
C GLU A 82 -7.45 8.57 0.52
N GLY A 83 -7.56 9.81 0.95
CA GLY A 83 -6.77 10.33 2.06
C GLY A 83 -5.48 11.01 1.65
N LYS A 84 -4.61 11.21 2.63
CA LYS A 84 -3.35 11.92 2.46
C LYS A 84 -2.23 11.19 3.18
N ALA A 85 -1.03 11.28 2.60
CA ALA A 85 0.17 10.68 3.17
C ALA A 85 1.39 11.44 2.64
N ARG A 86 2.57 10.98 3.02
CA ARG A 86 3.85 11.48 2.48
C ARG A 86 4.73 10.28 2.20
N ALA A 87 5.33 10.27 1.02
CA ALA A 87 6.39 9.30 0.71
C ALA A 87 7.72 10.01 1.01
N VAL A 88 8.52 9.40 1.86
CA VAL A 88 9.81 9.95 2.27
C VAL A 88 10.91 9.04 1.76
N PHE A 89 11.87 9.63 1.05
CA PHE A 89 12.97 8.92 0.43
C PHE A 89 14.29 9.28 1.11
N PHE A 90 15.15 8.27 1.28
CA PHE A 90 16.40 8.40 2.01
C PHE A 90 17.59 7.95 1.15
N ASP A 91 18.76 8.53 1.40
CA ASP A 91 20.00 8.00 0.84
C ASP A 91 20.48 6.79 1.67
N GLU A 92 21.62 6.23 1.29
CA GLU A 92 22.13 5.00 1.92
C GLU A 92 22.59 5.20 3.36
N ILE A 93 22.80 6.43 3.79
CA ILE A 93 23.21 6.73 5.17
C ILE A 93 22.09 7.33 6.02
N GLY A 94 20.87 7.34 5.49
CA GLY A 94 19.69 7.72 6.26
C GLY A 94 19.27 9.19 6.18
N ASN A 95 19.90 9.98 5.30
CA ASN A 95 19.47 11.37 5.09
C ASN A 95 18.24 11.42 4.21
N ILE A 96 17.29 12.30 4.54
CA ILE A 96 16.13 12.54 3.69
C ILE A 96 16.57 13.28 2.44
N VAL A 97 16.28 12.71 1.27
CA VAL A 97 16.63 13.33 -0.02
C VAL A 97 15.41 13.86 -0.76
N GLN A 98 14.23 13.36 -0.44
CA GLN A 98 13.00 13.82 -1.10
C GLN A 98 11.78 13.48 -0.25
N VAL A 99 10.79 14.37 -0.26
CA VAL A 99 9.48 14.12 0.33
C VAL A 99 8.42 14.41 -0.73
N VAL A 100 7.57 13.42 -0.98
CA VAL A 100 6.49 13.56 -1.96
C VAL A 100 5.16 13.59 -1.19
N PRO A 101 4.45 14.71 -1.22
CA PRO A 101 3.11 14.76 -0.62
C PRO A 101 2.15 13.94 -1.49
N LEU A 102 1.45 13.01 -0.87
CA LEU A 102 0.51 12.12 -1.53
C LEU A 102 -0.92 12.44 -1.09
N GLY A 103 -1.85 12.35 -2.02
CA GLY A 103 -3.25 12.54 -1.72
C GLY A 103 -4.09 12.03 -2.87
N ASP A 104 -5.39 11.89 -2.64
CA ASP A 104 -6.30 11.44 -3.68
C ASP A 104 -6.46 12.48 -4.80
N LEU A 105 -7.19 12.10 -5.84
CA LEU A 105 -7.36 12.95 -7.03
C LEU A 105 -8.02 14.30 -6.71
N ASN A 106 -8.78 14.38 -5.62
CA ASN A 106 -9.43 15.61 -5.22
C ASN A 106 -8.51 16.56 -4.44
N SER A 107 -7.31 16.13 -4.10
CA SER A 107 -6.32 16.95 -3.42
C SER A 107 -5.39 17.61 -4.42
N GLU A 108 -4.59 18.57 -3.95
CA GLU A 108 -3.55 19.20 -4.76
C GLU A 108 -2.24 18.40 -4.71
N SER A 109 -2.20 17.35 -3.91
CA SER A 109 -1.01 16.49 -3.76
C SER A 109 -0.88 15.52 -4.93
N GLN A 110 0.21 14.77 -4.95
CA GLN A 110 0.43 13.76 -5.98
C GLN A 110 -0.44 12.54 -5.67
N PHE A 111 -1.16 12.01 -6.64
CA PHE A 111 -1.94 10.79 -6.44
C PHE A 111 -1.21 9.55 -6.94
N TYR A 112 -0.11 9.72 -7.63
CA TYR A 112 0.68 8.65 -8.22
C TYR A 112 2.16 8.89 -7.98
N CYS A 113 2.88 7.84 -7.63
CA CYS A 113 4.32 7.88 -7.46
C CYS A 113 4.90 6.54 -7.94
N ARG A 114 5.93 6.61 -8.77
CA ARG A 114 6.61 5.42 -9.28
C ARG A 114 8.07 5.44 -8.82
N ILE A 115 8.53 4.30 -8.34
CA ILE A 115 9.89 4.12 -7.83
C ILE A 115 10.58 3.08 -8.72
N ASP A 116 11.47 3.55 -9.59
CA ASP A 116 12.15 2.70 -10.59
C ASP A 116 13.45 2.08 -10.06
N GLU A 117 13.96 2.57 -8.95
CA GLU A 117 15.23 2.13 -8.39
C GLU A 117 15.07 1.64 -6.96
N ALA A 118 16.09 0.91 -6.47
CA ALA A 118 16.12 0.48 -5.08
C ALA A 118 16.51 1.65 -4.18
N ILE A 119 15.52 2.41 -3.73
CA ILE A 119 15.71 3.58 -2.87
C ILE A 119 15.00 3.34 -1.55
N TYR A 120 15.68 3.61 -0.44
CA TYR A 120 15.05 3.53 0.88
C TYR A 120 13.89 4.52 0.97
N HIS A 121 12.73 4.06 1.40
CA HIS A 121 11.56 4.90 1.52
C HIS A 121 10.60 4.41 2.60
N THR A 122 9.72 5.31 3.02
CA THR A 122 8.61 4.99 3.91
C THR A 122 7.41 5.86 3.54
N ILE A 123 6.24 5.45 4.03
CA ILE A 123 5.00 6.22 3.90
C ILE A 123 4.56 6.64 5.30
N LEU A 124 4.23 7.91 5.44
CA LEU A 124 3.75 8.49 6.70
C LEU A 124 2.33 8.99 6.58
#